data_71f3f9b5ff1f02d970366c7165b214f9
#
_entry.id   71f3f9b5ff1f02d970366c7165b214f9
#
_cell.length_a   1.000
_cell.length_b   1.000
_cell.length_c   1.000
_cell.angle_alpha   90.00
_cell.angle_beta   90.00
_cell.angle_gamma   90.00
#
_symmetry.space_group_name_H-M   'P 1'
#
loop_
_entity.id
_entity.type
_entity.pdbx_description
1 polymer ?
#
loop_
_entity_poly.entity_id
_entity_poly.type
_entity_poly.pdbx_seq_one_letter_code
_entity_poly.pdbx_strand_id
1 'polypeptide(L)' 'MTTSTAQKWICESCGFIYDPAEGDPDGGIPAGTQFEDIPSDWYCPVCGARKADFTPYED' A
#
# COMPACT_ATOMS: atom_id res chain seq x y z
N MET A 1 18.45 -10.92 6.62
CA MET A 1 18.00 -10.52 6.22
C MET A 1 17.12 -10.58 5.57
N THR A 2 16.59 -10.42 5.45
CA THR A 2 15.76 -10.57 4.93
C THR A 2 15.34 -10.04 4.18
N THR A 3 15.10 -10.17 3.49
CA THR A 3 14.78 -9.56 2.66
C THR A 3 13.49 -9.47 2.47
N SER A 4 12.94 -8.56 2.71
CA SER A 4 11.72 -8.39 2.39
C SER A 4 11.51 -8.22 1.09
N THR A 5 10.79 -8.91 0.49
CA THR A 5 10.53 -8.73 -0.86
C THR A 5 9.48 -7.74 -1.08
N ALA A 6 8.84 -7.21 -0.06
CA ALA A 6 7.70 -6.34 -0.24
C ALA A 6 7.96 -5.03 0.47
N GLN A 7 7.97 -3.96 -0.27
CA GLN A 7 8.13 -2.62 0.27
C GLN A 7 6.78 -2.13 0.79
N LYS A 8 6.74 -1.75 2.05
CA LYS A 8 5.54 -1.14 2.60
C LYS A 8 5.46 0.31 2.19
N TRP A 9 4.25 0.84 2.17
CA TRP A 9 4.00 2.22 1.76
C TRP A 9 3.06 2.88 2.76
N ILE A 10 3.31 4.13 3.05
CA ILE A 10 2.50 4.86 4.02
C ILE A 10 1.78 6.01 3.34
N CYS A 11 0.51 6.17 3.69
CA CYS A 11 -0.28 7.28 3.20
C CYS A 11 0.12 8.53 3.97
N GLU A 12 0.60 9.52 3.26
CA GLU A 12 1.05 10.76 3.89
C GLU A 12 -0.10 11.56 4.48
N SER A 13 -1.31 11.25 4.06
CA SER A 13 -2.47 12.01 4.49
C SER A 13 -3.03 11.52 5.81
N CYS A 14 -3.10 10.20 6.02
CA CYS A 14 -3.73 9.67 7.22
C CYS A 14 -2.86 8.69 7.99
N GLY A 15 -1.73 8.27 7.42
CA GLY A 15 -0.85 7.34 8.10
C GLY A 15 -1.16 5.87 7.88
N PHE A 16 -2.09 5.56 6.99
CA PHE A 16 -2.40 4.17 6.69
C PHE A 16 -1.19 3.51 6.01
N ILE A 17 -0.84 2.31 6.44
CA ILE A 17 0.29 1.60 5.87
C ILE A 17 -0.22 0.46 5.01
N TYR A 18 0.17 0.48 3.73
CA TYR A 18 -0.13 -0.62 2.83
C TYR A 18 0.99 -1.65 2.96
N ASP A 19 0.61 -2.85 3.37
CA ASP A 19 1.56 -3.94 3.51
C ASP A 19 1.27 -4.95 2.39
N PRO A 20 2.17 -5.09 1.42
CA PRO A 20 1.92 -6.03 0.32
C PRO A 20 1.64 -7.45 0.77
N ALA A 21 2.20 -7.87 1.91
CA ALA A 21 1.93 -9.21 2.40
C ALA A 21 0.48 -9.41 2.81
N GLU A 22 -0.18 -8.31 3.18
CA GLU A 22 -1.58 -8.37 3.60
C GLU A 22 -2.53 -7.98 2.49
N GLY A 23 -2.09 -7.11 1.58
CA GLY A 23 -2.94 -6.58 0.55
C GLY A 23 -3.99 -5.62 1.11
N ASP A 24 -5.03 -5.41 0.33
CA ASP A 24 -6.15 -4.58 0.73
C ASP A 24 -7.44 -5.24 0.23
N PRO A 25 -7.92 -6.25 0.96
CA PRO A 25 -9.11 -6.97 0.50
C PRO A 25 -10.33 -6.09 0.32
N ASP A 26 -10.46 -5.06 1.15
CA ASP A 26 -11.60 -4.16 1.02
C ASP A 26 -11.54 -3.36 -0.28
N GLY A 27 -10.36 -3.10 -0.78
CA GLY A 27 -10.19 -2.41 -2.05
C GLY A 27 -10.00 -3.34 -3.23
N GLY A 28 -10.12 -4.65 -2.99
CA GLY A 28 -9.96 -5.61 -4.07
C GLY A 28 -8.53 -5.96 -4.40
N ILE A 29 -7.60 -5.70 -3.51
CA ILE A 29 -6.19 -5.96 -3.73
C ILE A 29 -5.79 -7.22 -2.96
N PRO A 30 -5.49 -8.31 -3.67
CA PRO A 30 -5.14 -9.55 -2.96
C PRO A 30 -3.79 -9.46 -2.28
N ALA A 31 -3.64 -10.25 -1.22
CA ALA A 31 -2.37 -10.35 -0.53
C ALA A 31 -1.28 -10.77 -1.52
N GLY A 32 -0.10 -10.18 -1.36
CA GLY A 32 1.01 -10.46 -2.25
C GLY A 32 1.14 -9.48 -3.40
N THR A 33 0.25 -8.49 -3.50
CA THR A 33 0.33 -7.51 -4.56
C THR A 33 1.29 -6.39 -4.16
N GLN A 34 2.28 -6.13 -5.01
CA GLN A 34 3.19 -5.02 -4.77
C GLN A 34 2.45 -3.72 -4.98
N PHE A 35 2.87 -2.68 -4.26
CA PHE A 35 2.19 -1.39 -4.37
C PHE A 35 2.17 -0.90 -5.81
N GLU A 36 3.27 -1.08 -6.52
CA GLU A 36 3.37 -0.61 -7.90
C GLU A 36 2.48 -1.38 -8.86
N ASP A 37 2.01 -2.57 -8.44
CA ASP A 37 1.11 -3.37 -9.27
C ASP A 37 -0.35 -3.05 -9.01
N ILE A 38 -0.63 -2.20 -8.02
CA ILE A 38 -2.00 -1.81 -7.73
C ILE A 38 -2.50 -0.89 -8.84
N PRO A 39 -3.74 -1.05 -9.29
CA PRO A 39 -4.28 -0.15 -10.33
C PRO A 39 -4.18 1.30 -9.92
N SER A 40 -3.95 2.17 -10.89
CA SER A 40 -3.73 3.57 -10.60
C SER A 40 -4.98 4.28 -10.05
N ASP A 41 -6.15 3.67 -10.20
CA ASP A 41 -7.37 4.26 -9.67
C ASP A 41 -7.68 3.79 -8.24
N TRP A 42 -6.81 2.99 -7.65
CA TRP A 42 -6.95 2.60 -6.25
C TRP A 42 -6.65 3.81 -5.35
N TYR A 43 -7.30 3.84 -4.22
CA TYR A 43 -7.09 4.93 -3.28
C TYR A 43 -7.06 4.36 -1.87
N CYS A 44 -6.59 5.20 -0.94
CA CYS A 44 -6.45 4.80 0.46
C CYS A 44 -7.82 4.40 1.02
N PRO A 45 -7.93 3.22 1.63
CA PRO A 45 -9.23 2.78 2.17
C PRO A 45 -9.65 3.56 3.40
N VAL A 46 -8.75 4.34 4.00
CA VAL A 46 -9.05 5.08 5.22
C VAL A 46 -9.47 6.51 4.88
N CYS A 47 -8.70 7.19 4.04
CA CYS A 47 -8.98 8.61 3.80
C CYS A 47 -9.25 8.95 2.33
N GLY A 48 -9.08 8.00 1.43
CA GLY A 48 -9.34 8.24 0.02
C GLY A 48 -8.22 8.92 -0.72
N ALA A 49 -7.05 9.06 -0.12
CA ALA A 49 -5.92 9.65 -0.82
C ALA A 49 -5.48 8.78 -1.98
N ARG A 50 -4.88 9.38 -2.97
CA ARG A 50 -4.45 8.65 -4.16
C ARG A 50 -3.11 8.00 -3.94
N LYS A 51 -2.75 7.10 -4.85
CA LYS A 51 -1.45 6.43 -4.76
C LYS A 51 -0.29 7.42 -4.71
N ALA A 52 -0.43 8.54 -5.38
CA ALA A 52 0.63 9.55 -5.41
C ALA A 52 0.90 10.14 -4.02
N ASP A 53 -0.02 9.99 -3.09
CA ASP A 53 0.15 10.48 -1.73
C ASP A 53 0.82 9.47 -0.82
N PHE A 54 1.22 8.33 -1.36
CA PHE A 54 1.92 7.32 -0.59
C PHE A 54 3.42 7.40 -0.83
N THR A 55 4.19 7.14 0.21
CA THR A 55 5.65 7.09 0.10
C THR A 55 6.16 5.78 0.69
N PRO A 56 7.35 5.35 0.28
CA PRO A 56 7.90 4.11 0.83
C PRO A 56 8.06 4.21 2.34
N TYR A 57 7.63 3.16 3.02
CA TYR A 57 7.71 3.12 4.48
C TYR A 57 8.70 2.07 4.90
N GLU A 58 9.61 2.42 5.79
CA GLU A 58 10.58 1.49 6.32
C GLU A 58 10.39 1.37 7.81
N ASP A 59 10.39 0.15 8.29
CA ASP A 59 10.22 -0.11 9.71
C ASP A 59 11.41 0.36 10.51
#